data_ee19d176614852638435f5443ea67e52
#
_entry.id   ee19d176614852638435f5443ea67e52
#
_cell.length_a   1.000
_cell.length_b   1.000
_cell.length_c   1.000
_cell.angle_alpha   90.00
_cell.angle_beta   90.00
_cell.angle_gamma   90.00
#
_symmetry.space_group_name_H-M   'P 1'
#
loop_
_entity.id
_entity.type
_entity.pdbx_description
1 polymer ?
#
loop_
_entity_poly.entity_id
_entity_poly.type
_entity_poly.pdbx_seq_one_letter_code
_entity_poly.pdbx_strand_id
1 'polypeptide(L)'
;MLAIAVWWEVQFYANCKLAKTPDQVILAAAKVGGIVANNRYPAQFIYENLMIECNIIHQAYAAGVEKLLQLGSSCIYPKNAAQPMQEDALLTGTLEPTNEPYAIAKIAGIKLCESYNREYGTDYRSVMPTNLYGPGDNFHPENSHVLPALILRFHQAVQDNTAEVVIWGSGNPMREFLHVDDMATASLFVMDLDREAYRAETQE
;
A
#
# COMPACT_ATOMS: atom_id res chain seq x y z
N MET A 1 3.18 18.47 13.16
CA MET A 1 1.91 18.42 12.37
C MET A 1 1.97 17.21 11.47
N LEU A 2 1.04 16.29 11.60
CA LEU A 2 0.94 15.10 10.76
C LEU A 2 0.27 15.46 9.44
N ALA A 3 0.85 15.08 8.31
CA ALA A 3 0.23 15.16 6.99
C ALA A 3 -0.04 13.76 6.44
N ILE A 4 -1.29 13.52 6.04
CA ILE A 4 -1.70 12.29 5.35
C ILE A 4 -1.87 12.66 3.88
N ALA A 5 -1.04 12.07 3.02
CA ALA A 5 -1.12 12.30 1.58
C ALA A 5 -2.22 11.41 0.98
N VAL A 6 -3.25 12.04 0.42
CA VAL A 6 -4.37 11.40 -0.28
C VAL A 6 -4.25 11.66 -1.78
N TRP A 7 -4.63 10.72 -2.61
CA TRP A 7 -4.39 10.70 -4.06
C TRP A 7 -4.80 11.99 -4.81
N TRP A 8 -5.84 12.67 -4.39
CA TRP A 8 -6.38 13.86 -5.05
C TRP A 8 -5.42 15.07 -5.04
N GLU A 9 -4.53 15.16 -4.06
CA GLU A 9 -3.64 16.33 -3.88
C GLU A 9 -2.25 16.16 -4.52
N VAL A 10 -1.87 14.96 -4.94
CA VAL A 10 -0.50 14.63 -5.37
C VAL A 10 -0.07 15.38 -6.64
N GLN A 11 -0.99 15.66 -7.55
CA GLN A 11 -0.68 16.46 -8.75
C GLN A 11 -0.46 17.94 -8.44
N PHE A 12 -0.92 18.39 -7.28
CA PHE A 12 -0.77 19.79 -6.81
C PHE A 12 0.57 20.01 -6.06
N TYR A 13 1.11 18.97 -5.42
CA TYR A 13 2.31 19.08 -4.57
C TYR A 13 3.64 19.24 -5.33
N ALA A 14 3.72 18.89 -6.59
CA ALA A 14 4.92 19.10 -7.40
C ALA A 14 5.33 20.58 -7.50
N ASN A 15 4.42 21.53 -7.17
CA ASN A 15 4.67 22.98 -7.24
C ASN A 15 4.11 23.77 -6.05
N CYS A 16 3.58 23.16 -5.01
CA CYS A 16 2.97 23.87 -3.89
C CYS A 16 3.91 23.89 -2.69
N LYS A 17 4.43 25.07 -2.34
CA LYS A 17 5.07 25.26 -1.03
C LYS A 17 3.98 25.16 0.03
N LEU A 18 4.05 24.14 0.87
CA LEU A 18 3.20 24.05 2.06
C LEU A 18 3.37 25.32 2.89
N ALA A 19 2.28 25.88 3.38
CA ALA A 19 2.31 27.06 4.27
C ALA A 19 3.07 26.77 5.59
N LYS A 20 3.13 25.48 5.98
CA LYS A 20 3.99 24.94 7.06
C LYS A 20 4.43 23.54 6.66
N THR A 21 5.73 23.26 6.82
CA THR A 21 6.27 21.90 6.68
C THR A 21 5.67 21.00 7.76
N PRO A 22 5.09 19.85 7.44
CA PRO A 22 4.68 18.88 8.45
C PRO A 22 5.91 18.24 9.09
N ASP A 23 5.81 17.88 10.36
CA ASP A 23 6.88 17.16 11.06
C ASP A 23 6.93 15.69 10.63
N GLN A 24 5.77 15.12 10.27
CA GLN A 24 5.60 13.72 9.90
C GLN A 24 4.65 13.56 8.71
N VAL A 25 4.91 12.56 7.87
CA VAL A 25 4.08 12.20 6.71
C VAL A 25 3.71 10.72 6.75
N ILE A 26 2.44 10.40 6.54
CA ILE A 26 1.99 9.03 6.24
C ILE A 26 1.58 9.00 4.77
N LEU A 27 2.31 8.25 3.96
CA LEU A 27 2.05 8.08 2.53
C LEU A 27 1.13 6.89 2.31
N ALA A 28 -0.18 7.15 2.39
CA ALA A 28 -1.23 6.18 2.11
C ALA A 28 -1.80 6.32 0.67
N ALA A 29 -1.37 7.35 -0.06
CA ALA A 29 -1.81 7.57 -1.44
C ALA A 29 -1.28 6.50 -2.38
N ALA A 30 -2.17 5.87 -3.15
CA ALA A 30 -1.80 4.92 -4.19
C ALA A 30 -2.95 4.77 -5.19
N LYS A 31 -2.63 4.42 -6.44
CA LYS A 31 -3.60 3.85 -7.37
C LYS A 31 -3.73 2.37 -7.05
N VAL A 32 -4.88 1.97 -6.53
CA VAL A 32 -5.17 0.59 -6.13
C VAL A 32 -6.35 0.02 -6.90
N GLY A 33 -6.45 -1.31 -6.93
CA GLY A 33 -7.58 -2.01 -7.56
C GLY A 33 -7.39 -3.51 -7.54
N GLY A 34 -8.47 -4.26 -7.81
CA GLY A 34 -8.44 -5.72 -7.89
C GLY A 34 -7.63 -6.24 -9.09
N ILE A 35 -7.53 -7.56 -9.20
CA ILE A 35 -6.77 -8.26 -10.24
C ILE A 35 -7.16 -7.82 -11.66
N VAL A 36 -8.47 -7.63 -11.91
CA VAL A 36 -8.98 -7.22 -13.23
C VAL A 36 -8.46 -5.84 -13.61
N ALA A 37 -8.49 -4.87 -12.69
CA ALA A 37 -8.00 -3.52 -12.93
C ALA A 37 -6.48 -3.50 -13.16
N ASN A 38 -5.71 -4.19 -12.34
CA ASN A 38 -4.26 -4.30 -12.47
C ASN A 38 -3.86 -4.89 -13.84
N ASN A 39 -4.51 -5.96 -14.26
CA ASN A 39 -4.23 -6.61 -15.54
C ASN A 39 -4.67 -5.78 -16.76
N ARG A 40 -5.73 -4.96 -16.60
CA ARG A 40 -6.25 -4.10 -17.70
C ARG A 40 -5.44 -2.82 -17.88
N TYR A 41 -4.89 -2.24 -16.82
CA TYR A 41 -4.24 -0.93 -16.82
C TYR A 41 -2.79 -0.96 -16.28
N PRO A 42 -1.92 -1.89 -16.70
CA PRO A 42 -0.61 -2.09 -16.08
C PRO A 42 0.28 -0.83 -16.15
N ALA A 43 0.26 -0.10 -17.27
CA ALA A 43 1.04 1.12 -17.42
C ALA A 43 0.61 2.24 -16.45
N GLN A 44 -0.70 2.37 -16.20
CA GLN A 44 -1.20 3.35 -15.25
C GLN A 44 -0.81 2.96 -13.80
N PHE A 45 -0.90 1.67 -13.46
CA PHE A 45 -0.57 1.21 -12.12
C PHE A 45 0.90 1.42 -11.77
N ILE A 46 1.82 1.13 -12.69
CA ILE A 46 3.25 1.38 -12.43
C ILE A 46 3.56 2.88 -12.45
N TYR A 47 3.12 3.60 -13.47
CA TYR A 47 3.47 5.01 -13.65
C TYR A 47 2.92 5.89 -12.53
N GLU A 48 1.61 5.81 -12.26
CA GLU A 48 0.98 6.68 -11.27
C GLU A 48 1.52 6.42 -9.85
N ASN A 49 1.72 5.15 -9.47
CA ASN A 49 2.27 4.83 -8.15
C ASN A 49 3.74 5.27 -8.01
N LEU A 50 4.58 5.06 -9.04
CA LEU A 50 5.95 5.57 -9.02
C LEU A 50 5.98 7.10 -8.88
N MET A 51 5.14 7.81 -9.62
CA MET A 51 5.08 9.29 -9.55
C MET A 51 4.60 9.76 -8.17
N ILE A 52 3.60 9.11 -7.58
CA ILE A 52 3.13 9.42 -6.23
C ILE A 52 4.27 9.25 -5.22
N GLU A 53 4.89 8.09 -5.20
CA GLU A 53 5.91 7.73 -4.21
C GLU A 53 7.18 8.57 -4.39
N CYS A 54 7.71 8.65 -5.60
CA CYS A 54 8.92 9.44 -5.87
C CYS A 54 8.74 10.92 -5.51
N ASN A 55 7.60 11.50 -5.90
CA ASN A 55 7.35 12.92 -5.63
C ASN A 55 7.17 13.18 -4.13
N ILE A 56 6.37 12.40 -3.43
CA ILE A 56 6.09 12.64 -2.00
C ILE A 56 7.34 12.39 -1.16
N ILE A 57 8.05 11.28 -1.36
CA ILE A 57 9.25 10.95 -0.59
C ILE A 57 10.34 12.00 -0.83
N HIS A 58 10.58 12.38 -2.10
CA HIS A 58 11.57 13.40 -2.41
C HIS A 58 11.20 14.78 -1.85
N GLN A 59 9.95 15.20 -2.01
CA GLN A 59 9.50 16.50 -1.50
C GLN A 59 9.46 16.55 0.03
N ALA A 60 9.15 15.44 0.69
CA ALA A 60 9.25 15.33 2.15
C ALA A 60 10.68 15.61 2.61
N TYR A 61 11.66 14.98 1.97
CA TYR A 61 13.08 15.25 2.25
C TYR A 61 13.45 16.71 1.96
N ALA A 62 13.13 17.23 0.78
CA ALA A 62 13.43 18.61 0.38
C ALA A 62 12.79 19.67 1.31
N ALA A 63 11.66 19.33 1.92
CA ALA A 63 10.96 20.17 2.89
C ALA A 63 11.46 20.01 4.33
N GLY A 64 12.38 19.07 4.61
CA GLY A 64 12.92 18.82 5.94
C GLY A 64 11.98 18.04 6.84
N VAL A 65 11.11 17.19 6.28
CA VAL A 65 10.25 16.27 7.06
C VAL A 65 11.13 15.25 7.76
N GLU A 66 10.97 15.13 9.07
CA GLU A 66 11.80 14.25 9.90
C GLU A 66 11.43 12.78 9.77
N LYS A 67 10.11 12.47 9.79
CA LYS A 67 9.59 11.10 9.73
C LYS A 67 8.61 10.92 8.58
N LEU A 68 8.74 9.80 7.87
CA LEU A 68 7.78 9.39 6.85
C LEU A 68 7.45 7.90 7.01
N LEU A 69 6.18 7.53 6.88
CA LEU A 69 5.73 6.15 6.78
C LEU A 69 5.19 5.88 5.38
N GLN A 70 5.84 4.97 4.65
CA GLN A 70 5.40 4.45 3.37
C GLN A 70 4.52 3.22 3.58
N LEU A 71 3.31 3.23 3.06
CA LEU A 71 2.47 2.04 3.01
C LEU A 71 2.84 1.23 1.75
N GLY A 72 3.52 0.12 1.96
CA GLY A 72 3.80 -0.89 0.95
C GLY A 72 2.56 -1.74 0.63
N SER A 73 2.77 -3.00 0.35
CA SER A 73 1.69 -3.96 0.08
C SER A 73 2.24 -5.39 0.17
N SER A 74 1.47 -6.34 0.64
CA SER A 74 1.87 -7.76 0.63
C SER A 74 2.09 -8.36 -0.76
N CYS A 75 1.63 -7.72 -1.83
CA CYS A 75 1.85 -8.16 -3.21
C CYS A 75 3.30 -7.98 -3.71
N ILE A 76 4.17 -7.32 -2.94
CA ILE A 76 5.59 -7.14 -3.26
C ILE A 76 6.42 -8.41 -3.09
N TYR A 77 5.89 -9.39 -2.36
CA TYR A 77 6.58 -10.65 -2.13
C TYR A 77 6.49 -11.59 -3.33
N PRO A 78 7.48 -12.49 -3.50
CA PRO A 78 7.45 -13.47 -4.57
C PRO A 78 6.17 -14.31 -4.55
N LYS A 79 5.65 -14.64 -5.73
CA LYS A 79 4.45 -15.46 -5.90
C LYS A 79 4.52 -16.79 -5.13
N ASN A 80 5.71 -17.40 -5.06
CA ASN A 80 5.96 -18.68 -4.43
C ASN A 80 6.77 -18.57 -3.14
N ALA A 81 6.68 -17.42 -2.45
CA ALA A 81 7.32 -17.25 -1.14
C ALA A 81 6.81 -18.31 -0.15
N ALA A 82 7.70 -18.75 0.75
CA ALA A 82 7.33 -19.65 1.84
C ALA A 82 6.23 -19.02 2.73
N GLN A 83 5.42 -19.86 3.35
CA GLN A 83 4.36 -19.44 4.25
C GLN A 83 4.65 -19.98 5.67
N PRO A 84 4.55 -19.11 6.70
CA PRO A 84 4.24 -17.66 6.66
C PRO A 84 5.37 -16.87 5.99
N MET A 85 5.00 -15.84 5.21
CA MET A 85 5.98 -14.96 4.57
C MET A 85 6.75 -14.15 5.61
N GLN A 86 8.06 -14.03 5.38
CA GLN A 86 8.95 -13.18 6.15
C GLN A 86 9.35 -11.97 5.32
N GLU A 87 9.74 -10.89 5.97
CA GLU A 87 10.11 -9.63 5.31
C GLU A 87 11.33 -9.77 4.40
N ASP A 88 12.28 -10.64 4.75
CA ASP A 88 13.48 -10.95 3.98
C ASP A 88 13.21 -11.70 2.67
N ALA A 89 11.99 -12.19 2.45
CA ALA A 89 11.58 -12.77 1.18
C ALA A 89 11.46 -11.73 0.05
N LEU A 90 11.51 -10.44 0.37
CA LEU A 90 11.47 -9.36 -0.64
C LEU A 90 12.60 -9.52 -1.67
N LEU A 91 12.24 -9.49 -2.97
CA LEU A 91 13.18 -9.62 -4.11
C LEU A 91 13.89 -10.98 -4.24
N THR A 92 13.44 -12.03 -3.54
CA THR A 92 14.03 -13.38 -3.64
C THR A 92 13.46 -14.24 -4.76
N GLY A 93 12.46 -13.75 -5.50
CA GLY A 93 11.84 -14.48 -6.60
C GLY A 93 10.93 -13.63 -7.47
N THR A 94 10.24 -14.27 -8.42
CA THR A 94 9.33 -13.61 -9.36
C THR A 94 8.02 -13.20 -8.70
N LEU A 95 7.52 -12.04 -9.08
CA LEU A 95 6.23 -11.50 -8.63
C LEU A 95 5.04 -12.19 -9.31
N GLU A 96 3.83 -11.96 -8.80
CA GLU A 96 2.60 -12.38 -9.49
C GLU A 96 2.39 -11.51 -10.74
N PRO A 97 2.38 -12.08 -11.97
CA PRO A 97 2.37 -11.30 -13.20
C PRO A 97 1.20 -10.31 -13.34
N THR A 98 0.04 -10.63 -12.76
CA THR A 98 -1.16 -9.79 -12.89
C THR A 98 -1.07 -8.47 -12.13
N ASN A 99 -0.25 -8.38 -11.10
CA ASN A 99 -0.05 -7.17 -10.30
C ASN A 99 1.43 -6.73 -10.22
N GLU A 100 2.32 -7.37 -10.98
CA GLU A 100 3.75 -7.04 -11.01
C GLU A 100 4.03 -5.54 -11.21
N PRO A 101 3.36 -4.81 -12.13
CA PRO A 101 3.59 -3.38 -12.30
C PRO A 101 3.33 -2.55 -11.04
N TYR A 102 2.27 -2.85 -10.31
CA TYR A 102 1.98 -2.23 -9.02
C TYR A 102 3.00 -2.62 -7.94
N ALA A 103 3.34 -3.89 -7.87
CA ALA A 103 4.30 -4.42 -6.90
C ALA A 103 5.69 -3.80 -7.10
N ILE A 104 6.16 -3.65 -8.34
CA ILE A 104 7.43 -2.98 -8.66
C ILE A 104 7.42 -1.53 -8.18
N ALA A 105 6.34 -0.79 -8.39
CA ALA A 105 6.24 0.58 -7.89
C ALA A 105 6.35 0.61 -6.36
N LYS A 106 5.62 -0.26 -5.66
CA LYS A 106 5.67 -0.35 -4.19
C LYS A 106 7.07 -0.73 -3.66
N ILE A 107 7.75 -1.67 -4.31
CA ILE A 107 9.15 -2.01 -4.00
C ILE A 107 10.05 -0.79 -4.19
N ALA A 108 9.88 -0.04 -5.28
CA ALA A 108 10.68 1.16 -5.54
C ALA A 108 10.50 2.22 -4.44
N GLY A 109 9.27 2.44 -3.95
CA GLY A 109 8.99 3.35 -2.83
C GLY A 109 9.69 2.93 -1.54
N ILE A 110 9.66 1.63 -1.20
CA ILE A 110 10.37 1.08 -0.04
C ILE A 110 11.89 1.31 -0.19
N LYS A 111 12.45 0.92 -1.34
CA LYS A 111 13.90 1.09 -1.61
C LYS A 111 14.32 2.55 -1.68
N LEU A 112 13.41 3.45 -2.04
CA LEU A 112 13.64 4.88 -1.99
C LEU A 112 13.76 5.35 -0.53
N CYS A 113 12.84 4.96 0.36
CA CYS A 113 12.92 5.26 1.79
C CYS A 113 14.23 4.75 2.42
N GLU A 114 14.58 3.48 2.19
CA GLU A 114 15.85 2.91 2.65
C GLU A 114 17.08 3.69 2.14
N SER A 115 17.04 4.12 0.87
CA SER A 115 18.13 4.88 0.26
C SER A 115 18.30 6.26 0.90
N TYR A 116 17.19 6.96 1.18
CA TYR A 116 17.20 8.24 1.88
C TYR A 116 17.69 8.11 3.32
N ASN A 117 17.27 7.05 4.02
CA ASN A 117 17.76 6.74 5.35
C ASN A 117 19.27 6.57 5.37
N ARG A 118 19.82 5.80 4.42
CA ARG A 118 21.25 5.52 4.33
C ARG A 118 22.08 6.72 3.91
N GLU A 119 21.60 7.52 2.94
CA GLU A 119 22.38 8.63 2.37
C GLU A 119 22.25 9.90 3.21
N TYR A 120 21.06 10.22 3.66
CA TYR A 120 20.75 11.50 4.31
C TYR A 120 20.44 11.38 5.80
N GLY A 121 20.36 10.16 6.32
CA GLY A 121 20.05 9.95 7.73
C GLY A 121 18.61 10.27 8.11
N THR A 122 17.66 10.20 7.18
CA THR A 122 16.22 10.37 7.46
C THR A 122 15.66 9.23 8.33
N ASP A 123 14.44 9.38 8.84
CA ASP A 123 13.69 8.32 9.53
C ASP A 123 12.43 7.98 8.71
N TYR A 124 12.65 7.38 7.53
CA TYR A 124 11.61 6.99 6.59
C TYR A 124 11.37 5.49 6.71
N ARG A 125 10.19 5.13 7.19
CA ARG A 125 9.78 3.77 7.55
C ARG A 125 8.83 3.20 6.52
N SER A 126 8.79 1.87 6.42
CA SER A 126 7.85 1.17 5.52
C SER A 126 7.13 0.07 6.27
N VAL A 127 5.84 -0.10 5.97
CA VAL A 127 5.02 -1.20 6.49
C VAL A 127 4.27 -1.88 5.34
N MET A 128 4.08 -3.19 5.42
CA MET A 128 3.46 -4.00 4.38
C MET A 128 2.10 -4.54 4.86
N PRO A 129 1.02 -3.78 4.66
CA PRO A 129 -0.31 -4.23 5.04
C PRO A 129 -0.75 -5.44 4.22
N THR A 130 -1.54 -6.31 4.85
CA THR A 130 -2.28 -7.37 4.18
C THR A 130 -3.51 -6.80 3.44
N ASN A 131 -4.52 -7.62 3.11
CA ASN A 131 -5.73 -7.11 2.46
C ASN A 131 -6.56 -6.31 3.46
N LEU A 132 -6.70 -5.02 3.23
CA LEU A 132 -7.48 -4.13 4.09
C LEU A 132 -8.97 -4.23 3.78
N TYR A 133 -9.79 -4.06 4.80
CA TYR A 133 -11.23 -3.95 4.70
C TYR A 133 -11.78 -3.00 5.77
N GLY A 134 -12.95 -2.44 5.53
CA GLY A 134 -13.62 -1.58 6.52
C GLY A 134 -14.66 -0.64 5.92
N PRO A 135 -15.21 0.26 6.73
CA PRO A 135 -16.14 1.28 6.27
C PRO A 135 -15.54 2.15 5.17
N GLY A 136 -16.33 2.45 4.13
CA GLY A 136 -15.88 3.28 3.01
C GLY A 136 -15.09 2.54 1.94
N ASP A 137 -15.01 1.20 1.99
CA ASP A 137 -14.35 0.39 0.97
C ASP A 137 -14.98 0.55 -0.42
N ASN A 138 -14.26 0.15 -1.46
CA ASN A 138 -14.72 0.21 -2.84
C ASN A 138 -15.54 -1.04 -3.19
N PHE A 139 -16.84 -0.87 -3.40
CA PHE A 139 -17.76 -1.96 -3.79
C PHE A 139 -18.02 -2.03 -5.31
N HIS A 140 -17.15 -1.45 -6.14
CA HIS A 140 -17.31 -1.49 -7.60
C HIS A 140 -17.29 -2.95 -8.11
N PRO A 141 -18.24 -3.38 -8.97
CA PRO A 141 -18.37 -4.80 -9.38
C PRO A 141 -17.12 -5.44 -9.98
N GLU A 142 -16.30 -4.67 -10.71
CA GLU A 142 -15.11 -5.18 -11.42
C GLU A 142 -13.78 -4.74 -10.81
N ASN A 143 -13.74 -3.59 -10.12
CA ASN A 143 -12.50 -2.95 -9.69
C ASN A 143 -12.20 -3.10 -8.19
N SER A 144 -13.17 -3.65 -7.43
CA SER A 144 -13.02 -3.86 -5.99
C SER A 144 -12.12 -5.06 -5.66
N HIS A 145 -11.62 -5.07 -4.43
CA HIS A 145 -10.96 -6.24 -3.86
C HIS A 145 -11.95 -7.35 -3.55
N VAL A 146 -11.43 -8.56 -3.25
CA VAL A 146 -12.24 -9.78 -3.12
C VAL A 146 -13.33 -9.68 -2.05
N LEU A 147 -13.03 -9.13 -0.88
CA LEU A 147 -13.99 -9.07 0.23
C LEU A 147 -15.19 -8.16 -0.08
N PRO A 148 -15.02 -6.88 -0.46
CA PRO A 148 -16.15 -6.02 -0.83
C PRO A 148 -16.88 -6.53 -2.07
N ALA A 149 -16.20 -7.14 -3.05
CA ALA A 149 -16.86 -7.76 -4.21
C ALA A 149 -17.79 -8.90 -3.81
N LEU A 150 -17.37 -9.77 -2.89
CA LEU A 150 -18.20 -10.87 -2.40
C LEU A 150 -19.36 -10.36 -1.56
N ILE A 151 -19.14 -9.39 -0.67
CA ILE A 151 -20.22 -8.77 0.12
C ILE A 151 -21.30 -8.21 -0.81
N LEU A 152 -20.91 -7.44 -1.84
CA LEU A 152 -21.87 -6.90 -2.81
C LEU A 152 -22.64 -8.00 -3.53
N ARG A 153 -21.95 -9.02 -4.04
CA ARG A 153 -22.59 -10.12 -4.79
C ARG A 153 -23.58 -10.91 -3.94
N PHE A 154 -23.21 -11.26 -2.70
CA PHE A 154 -24.12 -11.97 -1.80
C PHE A 154 -25.31 -11.10 -1.40
N HIS A 155 -25.08 -9.82 -1.10
CA HIS A 155 -26.16 -8.89 -0.79
C HIS A 155 -27.14 -8.78 -1.96
N GLN A 156 -26.63 -8.60 -3.18
CA GLN A 156 -27.46 -8.51 -4.39
C GLN A 156 -28.27 -9.78 -4.64
N ALA A 157 -27.64 -10.95 -4.49
CA ALA A 157 -28.32 -12.24 -4.64
C ALA A 157 -29.50 -12.41 -3.68
N VAL A 158 -29.36 -11.94 -2.44
CA VAL A 158 -30.47 -11.94 -1.46
C VAL A 158 -31.59 -11.00 -1.90
N GLN A 159 -31.27 -9.80 -2.38
CA GLN A 159 -32.26 -8.83 -2.85
C GLN A 159 -33.01 -9.35 -4.08
N ASP A 160 -32.31 -9.98 -5.02
CA ASP A 160 -32.85 -10.50 -6.27
C ASP A 160 -33.43 -11.91 -6.11
N ASN A 161 -33.45 -12.48 -4.90
CA ASN A 161 -33.86 -13.84 -4.61
C ASN A 161 -33.19 -14.88 -5.54
N THR A 162 -31.90 -14.68 -5.85
CA THR A 162 -31.09 -15.55 -6.71
C THR A 162 -30.64 -16.77 -5.92
N ALA A 163 -30.83 -17.99 -6.47
CA ALA A 163 -30.53 -19.24 -5.78
C ALA A 163 -29.01 -19.51 -5.67
N GLU A 164 -28.20 -18.96 -6.57
CA GLU A 164 -26.78 -19.24 -6.69
C GLU A 164 -25.96 -17.96 -6.89
N VAL A 165 -24.77 -17.94 -6.30
CA VAL A 165 -23.77 -16.87 -6.52
C VAL A 165 -22.51 -17.46 -7.13
N VAL A 166 -22.10 -16.95 -8.29
CA VAL A 166 -20.88 -17.38 -8.95
C VAL A 166 -19.66 -16.76 -8.25
N ILE A 167 -18.78 -17.62 -7.72
CA ILE A 167 -17.48 -17.24 -7.17
C ILE A 167 -16.39 -17.57 -8.18
N TRP A 168 -15.49 -16.62 -8.43
CA TRP A 168 -14.38 -16.83 -9.38
C TRP A 168 -13.27 -17.66 -8.75
N GLY A 169 -12.73 -18.60 -9.54
CA GLY A 169 -11.65 -19.48 -9.12
C GLY A 169 -12.10 -20.71 -8.36
N SER A 170 -11.16 -21.40 -7.73
CA SER A 170 -11.39 -22.67 -7.03
C SER A 170 -11.93 -22.52 -5.61
N GLY A 171 -11.91 -21.33 -5.04
CA GLY A 171 -12.21 -21.11 -3.62
C GLY A 171 -11.08 -21.49 -2.64
N ASN A 172 -9.98 -22.09 -3.12
CA ASN A 172 -8.88 -22.55 -2.26
C ASN A 172 -7.89 -21.47 -1.79
N PRO A 173 -7.67 -20.34 -2.52
CA PRO A 173 -6.68 -19.37 -2.08
C PRO A 173 -7.00 -18.80 -0.71
N MET A 174 -6.02 -18.88 0.20
CA MET A 174 -6.08 -18.27 1.53
C MET A 174 -5.64 -16.81 1.44
N ARG A 175 -6.22 -15.93 2.27
CA ARG A 175 -5.87 -14.51 2.36
C ARG A 175 -5.95 -14.06 3.80
N GLU A 176 -5.04 -13.21 4.21
CA GLU A 176 -5.13 -12.46 5.45
C GLU A 176 -5.89 -11.16 5.23
N PHE A 177 -6.69 -10.77 6.21
CA PHE A 177 -7.46 -9.54 6.22
C PHE A 177 -7.19 -8.76 7.48
N LEU A 178 -7.03 -7.44 7.35
CA LEU A 178 -6.82 -6.52 8.47
C LEU A 178 -7.83 -5.38 8.38
N HIS A 179 -8.48 -5.07 9.51
CA HIS A 179 -9.39 -3.94 9.55
C HIS A 179 -8.62 -2.61 9.43
N VAL A 180 -9.20 -1.63 8.73
CA VAL A 180 -8.54 -0.35 8.46
C VAL A 180 -8.17 0.43 9.71
N ASP A 181 -8.97 0.32 10.79
CA ASP A 181 -8.67 0.98 12.07
C ASP A 181 -7.47 0.33 12.77
N ASP A 182 -7.33 -0.99 12.67
CA ASP A 182 -6.17 -1.70 13.20
C ASP A 182 -4.90 -1.34 12.42
N MET A 183 -5.00 -1.24 11.09
CA MET A 183 -3.90 -0.76 10.26
C MET A 183 -3.51 0.68 10.59
N ALA A 184 -4.48 1.57 10.80
CA ALA A 184 -4.22 2.95 11.20
C ALA A 184 -3.51 3.01 12.57
N THR A 185 -4.00 2.23 13.53
CA THR A 185 -3.41 2.14 14.88
C THR A 185 -1.97 1.58 14.83
N ALA A 186 -1.75 0.50 14.06
CA ALA A 186 -0.43 -0.07 13.86
C ALA A 186 0.53 0.90 13.17
N SER A 187 0.04 1.67 12.18
CA SER A 187 0.83 2.71 11.51
C SER A 187 1.30 3.80 12.47
N LEU A 188 0.42 4.28 13.34
CA LEU A 188 0.78 5.25 14.38
C LEU A 188 1.76 4.65 15.38
N PHE A 189 1.54 3.42 15.82
CA PHE A 189 2.47 2.72 16.71
C PHE A 189 3.88 2.63 16.10
N VAL A 190 4.00 2.23 14.83
CA VAL A 190 5.29 2.16 14.13
C VAL A 190 5.92 3.56 14.01
N MET A 191 5.14 4.61 13.76
CA MET A 191 5.64 5.99 13.70
C MET A 191 6.12 6.49 15.06
N ASP A 192 5.52 6.07 16.16
CA ASP A 192 5.85 6.51 17.52
C ASP A 192 7.05 5.77 18.12
N LEU A 193 7.43 4.60 17.57
CA LEU A 193 8.65 3.93 17.99
C LEU A 193 9.85 4.87 17.88
N ASP A 194 10.77 4.80 18.86
CA ASP A 194 12.02 5.49 18.69
C ASP A 194 12.83 4.87 17.54
N ARG A 195 13.77 5.64 17.00
CA ARG A 195 14.52 5.25 15.81
C ARG A 195 15.41 4.03 16.05
N GLU A 196 16.00 3.91 17.23
CA GLU A 196 16.89 2.81 17.55
C GLU A 196 16.11 1.52 17.73
N ALA A 197 14.93 1.58 18.39
CA ALA A 197 14.03 0.44 18.51
C ALA A 197 13.55 -0.05 17.14
N TYR A 198 13.15 0.86 16.25
CA TYR A 198 12.73 0.49 14.89
C TYR A 198 13.87 -0.17 14.11
N ARG A 199 15.08 0.40 14.14
CA ARG A 199 16.25 -0.16 13.43
C ARG A 199 16.67 -1.53 13.97
N ALA A 200 16.56 -1.74 15.28
CA ALA A 200 16.88 -3.03 15.88
C ALA A 200 15.98 -4.16 15.36
N GLU A 201 14.71 -3.86 15.08
CA GLU A 201 13.75 -4.83 14.57
C GLU A 201 13.90 -5.03 13.03
N THR A 202 14.24 -3.99 12.29
CA THR A 202 14.36 -4.05 10.81
C THR A 202 15.76 -4.43 10.31
N GLN A 203 16.74 -4.54 11.21
CA GLN A 203 18.15 -4.82 10.89
C GLN A 203 18.79 -3.77 9.95
N GLU A 204 18.32 -2.53 10.00
CA GLU A 204 18.84 -1.38 9.24
C GLU A 204 19.99 -0.63 9.94
#